data_703086c811ab3c28238cc3de639bea3a
#
_entry.id   703086c811ab3c28238cc3de639bea3a
#
_cell.length_a   1.000
_cell.length_b   1.000
_cell.length_c   1.000
_cell.angle_alpha   90.00
_cell.angle_beta   90.00
_cell.angle_gamma   90.00
#
_symmetry.space_group_name_H-M   'P 1'
#
loop_
_entity.id
_entity.type
_entity.pdbx_description
1 polymer ?
#
loop_
_entity_poly.entity_id
_entity_poly.type
_entity_poly.pdbx_seq_one_letter_code
_entity_poly.pdbx_strand_id
1 'polypeptide(L)'
;MKVMIGVPTLFPYVHTNFWKSWMKLSKPEGHMVMVATGSITSVARNKIVEYARHHKCSHVMFLDSDMTFPQDAIQKLITHDKDIVCGLYFQRDPPHLPAAIVGVDGRITKEQISLGRLQEIDAAGTGCMLIKTEVFEKMSYPWFDYQVYKGYTYHTEDVIFCKKAKELGYKIYVDTSIKCGHLVDHELTEKDYIIN
;
A
#
# COMPACT_ATOMS: atom_id res chain seq x y z
N MET A 1 7.95 7.79 -18.51
CA MET A 1 7.95 7.35 -17.09
C MET A 1 7.84 5.84 -17.08
N LYS A 2 8.69 5.13 -16.34
CA LYS A 2 8.66 3.66 -16.24
C LYS A 2 8.26 3.27 -14.81
N VAL A 3 7.14 2.56 -14.66
CA VAL A 3 6.60 2.17 -13.36
C VAL A 3 6.75 0.68 -13.14
N MET A 4 7.32 0.28 -12.02
CA MET A 4 7.26 -1.10 -11.52
C MET A 4 5.98 -1.29 -10.72
N ILE A 5 5.07 -2.14 -11.16
CA ILE A 5 3.91 -2.54 -10.38
C ILE A 5 4.28 -3.82 -9.64
N GLY A 6 4.40 -3.70 -8.32
CA GLY A 6 4.79 -4.78 -7.42
C GLY A 6 3.60 -5.34 -6.67
N VAL A 7 3.41 -6.65 -6.74
CA VAL A 7 2.38 -7.38 -6.00
C VAL A 7 3.04 -8.33 -5.02
N PRO A 8 3.20 -7.94 -3.74
CA PRO A 8 3.65 -8.87 -2.72
C PRO A 8 2.52 -9.86 -2.38
N THR A 9 2.84 -11.15 -2.31
CA THR A 9 1.87 -12.17 -1.88
C THR A 9 2.57 -13.32 -1.17
N LEU A 10 2.01 -13.76 -0.06
CA LEU A 10 2.51 -14.92 0.68
C LEU A 10 2.19 -16.23 -0.06
N PHE A 11 1.04 -16.26 -0.73
CA PHE A 11 0.50 -17.44 -1.39
C PHE A 11 0.75 -17.43 -2.90
N PRO A 12 0.80 -18.60 -3.57
CA PRO A 12 0.94 -18.69 -5.02
C PRO A 12 -0.38 -18.41 -5.77
N TYR A 13 -1.40 -17.93 -5.10
CA TYR A 13 -2.71 -17.59 -5.64
C TYR A 13 -3.18 -16.24 -5.12
N VAL A 14 -4.11 -15.61 -5.82
CA VAL A 14 -4.72 -14.34 -5.45
C VAL A 14 -6.24 -14.47 -5.44
N HIS A 15 -6.90 -13.60 -4.69
CA HIS A 15 -8.36 -13.56 -4.63
C HIS A 15 -8.96 -13.20 -5.99
N THR A 16 -10.06 -13.85 -6.39
CA THR A 16 -10.73 -13.60 -7.68
C THR A 16 -11.13 -12.13 -7.85
N ASN A 17 -11.54 -11.44 -6.78
CA ASN A 17 -11.90 -10.02 -6.84
C ASN A 17 -10.68 -9.11 -7.04
N PHE A 18 -9.51 -9.47 -6.49
CA PHE A 18 -8.25 -8.82 -6.84
C PHE A 18 -8.00 -8.93 -8.36
N TRP A 19 -8.09 -10.15 -8.91
CA TRP A 19 -7.88 -10.40 -10.32
C TRP A 19 -8.84 -9.63 -11.22
N LYS A 20 -10.14 -9.60 -10.88
CA LYS A 20 -11.14 -8.79 -11.60
C LYS A 20 -10.82 -7.30 -11.57
N SER A 21 -10.34 -6.79 -10.44
CA SER A 21 -9.90 -5.41 -10.27
C SER A 21 -8.65 -5.11 -11.09
N TRP A 22 -7.65 -6.01 -11.00
CA TRP A 22 -6.40 -5.94 -11.76
C TRP A 22 -6.61 -5.85 -13.29
N MET A 23 -7.54 -6.65 -13.83
CA MET A 23 -7.85 -6.63 -15.27
C MET A 23 -8.43 -5.29 -15.73
N LYS A 24 -9.22 -4.64 -14.87
CA LYS A 24 -9.83 -3.32 -15.16
C LYS A 24 -8.89 -2.16 -14.93
N LEU A 25 -7.85 -2.36 -14.13
CA LEU A 25 -6.93 -1.31 -13.72
C LEU A 25 -6.15 -0.76 -14.91
N SER A 26 -6.27 0.53 -15.16
CA SER A 26 -5.50 1.24 -16.19
C SER A 26 -4.05 1.36 -15.74
N LYS A 27 -3.13 0.82 -16.53
CA LYS A 27 -1.70 0.80 -16.24
C LYS A 27 -0.95 1.74 -17.20
N PRO A 28 0.07 2.47 -16.74
CA PRO A 28 0.85 3.36 -17.60
C PRO A 28 1.58 2.56 -18.68
N GLU A 29 1.78 3.17 -19.84
CA GLU A 29 2.54 2.55 -20.93
C GLU A 29 3.97 2.23 -20.50
N GLY A 30 4.49 1.08 -20.94
CA GLY A 30 5.85 0.64 -20.60
C GLY A 30 6.04 0.22 -19.13
N HIS A 31 4.95 0.00 -18.37
CA HIS A 31 5.05 -0.54 -17.01
C HIS A 31 5.66 -1.94 -17.00
N MET A 32 6.25 -2.29 -15.89
CA MET A 32 6.69 -3.65 -15.58
C MET A 32 5.86 -4.19 -14.42
N VAL A 33 5.73 -5.50 -14.35
CA VAL A 33 5.02 -6.18 -13.26
C VAL A 33 5.94 -7.18 -12.60
N MET A 34 5.95 -7.19 -11.27
CA MET A 34 6.61 -8.21 -10.46
C MET A 34 5.65 -8.71 -9.38
N VAL A 35 5.36 -10.01 -9.42
CA VAL A 35 4.66 -10.70 -8.34
C VAL A 35 5.70 -11.40 -7.49
N ALA A 36 5.88 -10.97 -6.24
CA ALA A 36 6.82 -11.56 -5.30
C ALA A 36 6.08 -12.51 -4.36
N THR A 37 6.28 -13.82 -4.57
CA THR A 37 5.55 -14.89 -3.86
C THR A 37 6.42 -15.60 -2.81
N GLY A 38 5.77 -16.27 -1.84
CA GLY A 38 6.42 -17.20 -0.92
C GLY A 38 7.39 -16.57 0.08
N SER A 39 7.23 -15.29 0.36
CA SER A 39 8.07 -14.54 1.32
C SER A 39 7.19 -13.69 2.23
N ILE A 40 7.67 -13.41 3.44
CA ILE A 40 7.02 -12.41 4.30
C ILE A 40 7.00 -11.05 3.59
N THR A 41 6.02 -10.23 3.92
CA THR A 41 5.69 -9.01 3.16
C THR A 41 6.89 -8.06 3.03
N SER A 42 7.67 -7.84 4.09
CA SER A 42 8.86 -6.98 4.04
C SER A 42 9.91 -7.47 3.04
N VAL A 43 10.17 -8.77 3.01
CA VAL A 43 11.12 -9.39 2.05
C VAL A 43 10.60 -9.27 0.63
N ALA A 44 9.31 -9.51 0.40
CA ALA A 44 8.69 -9.38 -0.91
C ALA A 44 8.77 -7.93 -1.43
N ARG A 45 8.47 -6.93 -0.57
CA ARG A 45 8.57 -5.52 -0.93
C ARG A 45 10.02 -5.10 -1.24
N ASN A 46 10.99 -5.51 -0.42
CA ASN A 46 12.39 -5.22 -0.67
C ASN A 46 12.86 -5.80 -2.02
N LYS A 47 12.50 -7.04 -2.35
CA LYS A 47 12.81 -7.66 -3.67
C LYS A 47 12.20 -6.86 -4.82
N ILE A 48 10.96 -6.39 -4.69
CA ILE A 48 10.30 -5.56 -5.71
C ILE A 48 11.07 -4.26 -5.94
N VAL A 49 11.50 -3.59 -4.86
CA VAL A 49 12.30 -2.37 -4.96
C VAL A 49 13.65 -2.62 -5.62
N GLU A 50 14.37 -3.66 -5.23
CA GLU A 50 15.64 -4.04 -5.86
C GLU A 50 15.47 -4.28 -7.36
N TYR A 51 14.43 -5.00 -7.75
CA TYR A 51 14.12 -5.26 -9.15
C TYR A 51 13.75 -3.98 -9.91
N ALA A 52 12.98 -3.09 -9.30
CA ALA A 52 12.63 -1.79 -9.88
C ALA A 52 13.88 -0.93 -10.14
N ARG A 53 14.80 -0.87 -9.17
CA ARG A 53 16.08 -0.15 -9.28
C ARG A 53 16.98 -0.73 -10.38
N HIS A 54 17.12 -2.07 -10.41
CA HIS A 54 17.89 -2.77 -11.44
C HIS A 54 17.39 -2.45 -12.85
N HIS A 55 16.06 -2.38 -13.02
CA HIS A 55 15.42 -2.07 -14.31
C HIS A 55 15.24 -0.57 -14.56
N LYS A 56 15.82 0.29 -13.73
CA LYS A 56 15.76 1.77 -13.85
C LYS A 56 14.32 2.29 -13.96
N CYS A 57 13.42 1.72 -13.17
CA CYS A 57 12.08 2.24 -13.02
C CYS A 57 12.11 3.56 -12.24
N SER A 58 11.35 4.55 -12.66
CA SER A 58 11.23 5.84 -11.97
C SER A 58 10.33 5.78 -10.75
N HIS A 59 9.42 4.80 -10.73
CA HIS A 59 8.44 4.63 -9.65
C HIS A 59 8.23 3.15 -9.33
N VAL A 60 7.88 2.89 -8.08
CA VAL A 60 7.32 1.61 -7.62
C VAL A 60 5.88 1.83 -7.19
N MET A 61 4.95 1.09 -7.78
CA MET A 61 3.55 1.04 -7.40
C MET A 61 3.29 -0.28 -6.68
N PHE A 62 3.06 -0.24 -5.37
CA PHE A 62 2.65 -1.41 -4.61
C PHE A 62 1.13 -1.60 -4.68
N LEU A 63 0.71 -2.83 -4.95
CA LEU A 63 -0.68 -3.28 -4.94
C LEU A 63 -0.76 -4.59 -4.17
N ASP A 64 -1.36 -4.61 -2.99
CA ASP A 64 -1.48 -5.85 -2.23
C ASP A 64 -2.50 -6.80 -2.85
N SER A 65 -2.20 -8.10 -2.78
CA SER A 65 -2.97 -9.16 -3.46
C SER A 65 -4.37 -9.42 -2.88
N ASP A 66 -4.70 -8.77 -1.77
CA ASP A 66 -5.99 -8.81 -1.08
C ASP A 66 -6.77 -7.49 -1.17
N MET A 67 -6.47 -6.71 -2.20
CA MET A 67 -7.08 -5.39 -2.42
C MET A 67 -7.88 -5.35 -3.73
N THR A 68 -8.79 -4.38 -3.84
CA THR A 68 -9.42 -3.96 -5.09
C THR A 68 -9.20 -2.47 -5.31
N PHE A 69 -9.14 -2.04 -6.57
CA PHE A 69 -8.71 -0.69 -6.93
C PHE A 69 -9.70 -0.05 -7.92
N PRO A 70 -9.94 1.27 -7.82
CA PRO A 70 -10.56 2.03 -8.90
C PRO A 70 -9.76 1.89 -10.20
N GLN A 71 -10.44 1.87 -11.34
CA GLN A 71 -9.80 1.67 -12.64
C GLN A 71 -8.67 2.69 -12.92
N ASP A 72 -8.84 3.91 -12.47
CA ASP A 72 -7.93 5.05 -12.70
C ASP A 72 -6.96 5.32 -11.53
N ALA A 73 -6.86 4.40 -10.55
CA ALA A 73 -6.09 4.63 -9.33
C ALA A 73 -4.64 5.01 -9.61
N ILE A 74 -3.93 4.25 -10.46
CA ILE A 74 -2.50 4.51 -10.75
C ILE A 74 -2.33 5.87 -11.44
N GLN A 75 -3.19 6.20 -12.43
CA GLN A 75 -3.11 7.48 -13.15
C GLN A 75 -3.33 8.66 -12.20
N LYS A 76 -4.32 8.58 -11.31
CA LYS A 76 -4.56 9.61 -10.30
C LYS A 76 -3.36 9.79 -9.38
N LEU A 77 -2.77 8.72 -8.86
CA LEU A 77 -1.59 8.80 -8.02
C LEU A 77 -0.41 9.45 -8.75
N ILE A 78 -0.20 9.12 -10.01
CA ILE A 78 0.86 9.70 -10.85
C ILE A 78 0.66 11.22 -11.04
N THR A 79 -0.58 11.68 -11.26
CA THR A 79 -0.86 13.11 -11.51
C THR A 79 -0.55 14.03 -10.32
N HIS A 80 -0.49 13.47 -9.11
CA HIS A 80 -0.11 14.25 -7.93
C HIS A 80 1.37 14.63 -7.89
N ASP A 81 2.24 13.95 -8.65
CA ASP A 81 3.69 14.14 -8.66
C ASP A 81 4.30 14.24 -7.26
N LYS A 82 3.87 13.39 -6.35
CA LYS A 82 4.41 13.28 -4.99
C LYS A 82 5.45 12.19 -4.91
N ASP A 83 6.41 12.34 -3.99
CA ASP A 83 7.43 11.33 -3.77
C ASP A 83 6.83 10.03 -3.21
N ILE A 84 5.84 10.17 -2.31
CA ILE A 84 5.10 9.07 -1.70
C ILE A 84 3.62 9.46 -1.65
N VAL A 85 2.76 8.68 -2.31
CA VAL A 85 1.31 8.90 -2.33
C VAL A 85 0.54 7.59 -2.39
N CYS A 86 -0.57 7.50 -1.65
CA CYS A 86 -1.38 6.28 -1.59
C CYS A 86 -2.88 6.56 -1.80
N GLY A 87 -3.63 5.52 -2.11
CA GLY A 87 -5.08 5.49 -2.05
C GLY A 87 -5.58 5.18 -0.65
N LEU A 88 -6.84 5.53 -0.37
CA LEU A 88 -7.49 5.25 0.91
C LEU A 88 -8.07 3.84 0.92
N TYR A 89 -7.77 3.10 1.98
CA TYR A 89 -8.44 1.85 2.34
C TYR A 89 -8.50 1.69 3.86
N PHE A 90 -9.15 0.63 4.35
CA PHE A 90 -9.42 0.43 5.76
C PHE A 90 -8.80 -0.87 6.26
N GLN A 91 -8.47 -0.91 7.55
CA GLN A 91 -7.95 -2.10 8.23
C GLN A 91 -9.00 -3.21 8.22
N ARG A 92 -8.54 -4.47 8.25
CA ARG A 92 -9.44 -5.65 8.27
C ARG A 92 -10.16 -5.81 9.61
N ASP A 93 -9.43 -5.50 10.69
CA ASP A 93 -9.95 -5.69 12.04
C ASP A 93 -10.85 -4.53 12.45
N PRO A 94 -11.96 -4.80 13.16
CA PRO A 94 -12.76 -3.75 13.77
C PRO A 94 -11.92 -2.86 14.70
N PRO A 95 -12.20 -1.56 14.72
CA PRO A 95 -13.33 -0.84 14.14
C PRO A 95 -13.11 -0.38 12.68
N HIS A 96 -12.29 -1.09 11.88
CA HIS A 96 -12.01 -0.80 10.47
C HIS A 96 -11.53 0.65 10.25
N LEU A 97 -10.49 1.03 10.98
CA LEU A 97 -9.88 2.36 10.85
C LEU A 97 -9.20 2.52 9.48
N PRO A 98 -9.11 3.75 8.95
CA PRO A 98 -8.31 4.02 7.77
C PRO A 98 -6.88 3.49 7.94
N ALA A 99 -6.31 2.88 6.90
CA ALA A 99 -4.91 2.45 6.88
C ALA A 99 -3.97 3.64 6.54
N ALA A 100 -4.27 4.82 7.11
CA ALA A 100 -3.50 6.05 6.99
C ALA A 100 -3.47 6.70 8.37
N ILE A 101 -2.29 7.16 8.82
CA ILE A 101 -2.05 7.64 10.18
C ILE A 101 -1.74 9.14 10.14
N VAL A 102 -2.43 9.92 10.99
CA VAL A 102 -2.15 11.34 11.22
C VAL A 102 -1.89 11.54 12.71
N GLY A 103 -0.72 12.10 13.04
CA GLY A 103 -0.32 12.38 14.42
C GLY A 103 0.72 11.40 14.99
N VAL A 104 1.43 11.87 16.02
CA VAL A 104 2.63 11.22 16.58
C VAL A 104 2.31 9.92 17.32
N ASP A 105 1.10 9.78 17.86
CA ASP A 105 0.72 8.64 18.72
C ASP A 105 0.04 7.49 17.95
N GLY A 106 0.03 7.55 16.62
CA GLY A 106 -0.43 6.45 15.76
C GLY A 106 -1.92 6.09 15.86
N ARG A 107 -2.73 6.91 16.51
CA ARG A 107 -4.18 6.74 16.58
C ARG A 107 -4.85 7.69 15.61
N ILE A 108 -5.48 7.11 14.59
CA ILE A 108 -6.32 7.88 13.68
C ILE A 108 -7.68 8.03 14.31
N THR A 109 -8.19 9.27 14.37
CA THR A 109 -9.63 9.48 14.51
C THR A 109 -10.24 9.63 13.12
N LYS A 110 -11.48 9.18 12.94
CA LYS A 110 -12.21 9.32 11.65
C LYS A 110 -12.28 10.78 11.19
N GLU A 111 -12.27 11.71 12.14
CA GLU A 111 -12.35 13.16 11.90
C GLU A 111 -11.06 13.74 11.29
N GLN A 112 -9.92 13.05 11.41
CA GLN A 112 -8.62 13.51 10.90
C GLN A 112 -8.43 13.23 9.40
N ILE A 113 -9.25 12.36 8.79
CA ILE A 113 -9.20 12.10 7.35
C ILE A 113 -10.34 12.81 6.65
N SER A 114 -9.99 13.79 5.83
CA SER A 114 -10.94 14.52 5.01
C SER A 114 -11.18 13.82 3.69
N LEU A 115 -12.42 13.44 3.41
CA LEU A 115 -12.79 12.71 2.20
C LEU A 115 -12.73 13.57 0.93
N GLY A 116 -12.37 12.96 -0.20
CA GLY A 116 -12.42 13.56 -1.53
C GLY A 116 -11.26 14.48 -1.88
N ARG A 117 -10.13 14.43 -1.15
CA ARG A 117 -8.96 15.29 -1.42
C ARG A 117 -7.63 14.61 -1.13
N LEU A 118 -6.56 15.24 -1.63
CA LEU A 118 -5.19 14.90 -1.27
C LEU A 118 -4.85 15.50 0.10
N GLN A 119 -4.33 14.68 1.01
CA GLN A 119 -3.98 15.07 2.37
C GLN A 119 -2.59 14.56 2.74
N GLU A 120 -1.78 15.39 3.40
CA GLU A 120 -0.52 14.96 4.03
C GLU A 120 -0.82 14.14 5.28
N ILE A 121 -0.08 13.03 5.46
CA ILE A 121 -0.24 12.08 6.57
C ILE A 121 1.12 11.66 7.11
N ASP A 122 1.13 10.98 8.26
CA ASP A 122 2.36 10.55 8.90
C ASP A 122 2.82 9.15 8.50
N ALA A 123 1.88 8.25 8.28
CA ALA A 123 2.14 6.92 7.76
C ALA A 123 0.91 6.35 7.06
N ALA A 124 1.12 5.36 6.21
CA ALA A 124 0.06 4.59 5.57
C ALA A 124 0.51 3.15 5.31
N GLY A 125 -0.46 2.26 5.21
CA GLY A 125 -0.21 0.95 4.64
C GLY A 125 0.09 1.03 3.14
N THR A 126 0.87 0.10 2.64
CA THR A 126 1.37 0.09 1.25
C THR A 126 0.48 -0.68 0.27
N GLY A 127 -0.75 -1.03 0.66
CA GLY A 127 -1.68 -1.82 -0.17
C GLY A 127 -2.09 -1.18 -1.50
N CYS A 128 -1.99 0.16 -1.60
CA CYS A 128 -2.12 0.93 -2.84
C CYS A 128 -1.26 2.18 -2.74
N MET A 129 0.05 2.07 -2.98
CA MET A 129 1.01 3.16 -2.76
C MET A 129 1.98 3.30 -3.93
N LEU A 130 2.12 4.53 -4.44
CA LEU A 130 3.10 4.91 -5.46
C LEU A 130 4.25 5.65 -4.79
N ILE A 131 5.49 5.23 -5.09
CA ILE A 131 6.71 5.78 -4.50
C ILE A 131 7.71 6.06 -5.62
N LYS A 132 8.32 7.25 -5.66
CA LYS A 132 9.43 7.54 -6.56
C LYS A 132 10.64 6.69 -6.16
N THR A 133 11.31 6.07 -7.12
CA THR A 133 12.44 5.16 -6.84
C THR A 133 13.60 5.88 -6.14
N GLU A 134 13.77 7.19 -6.37
CA GLU A 134 14.79 8.01 -5.69
C GLU A 134 14.68 8.05 -4.17
N VAL A 135 13.47 7.82 -3.62
CA VAL A 135 13.25 7.70 -2.16
C VAL A 135 14.08 6.54 -1.60
N PHE A 136 14.08 5.42 -2.32
CA PHE A 136 14.83 4.23 -1.91
C PHE A 136 16.35 4.38 -2.11
N GLU A 137 16.79 5.26 -3.01
CA GLU A 137 18.21 5.54 -3.20
C GLU A 137 18.84 6.29 -2.02
N LYS A 138 18.06 7.15 -1.36
CA LYS A 138 18.50 7.90 -0.19
C LYS A 138 18.27 7.16 1.13
N MET A 139 17.47 6.11 1.13
CA MET A 139 17.10 5.34 2.32
C MET A 139 18.01 4.12 2.47
N SER A 140 18.50 3.88 3.70
CA SER A 140 19.28 2.66 4.00
C SER A 140 18.43 1.40 3.92
N TYR A 141 19.03 0.35 3.33
CA TYR A 141 18.47 -1.00 3.33
C TYR A 141 18.51 -1.63 4.74
N PRO A 142 17.51 -2.45 5.15
CA PRO A 142 16.30 -2.78 4.38
C PRO A 142 15.32 -1.60 4.38
N TRP A 143 14.65 -1.37 3.24
CA TRP A 143 13.66 -0.29 3.11
C TRP A 143 12.39 -0.59 3.92
N PHE A 144 11.97 -1.86 3.87
CA PHE A 144 10.83 -2.39 4.62
C PHE A 144 11.34 -3.39 5.64
N ASP A 145 10.97 -3.21 6.91
CA ASP A 145 11.38 -4.10 8.00
C ASP A 145 10.34 -4.05 9.13
N TYR A 146 10.33 -5.07 9.97
CA TYR A 146 9.49 -5.11 11.17
C TYR A 146 10.28 -4.65 12.37
N GLN A 147 9.65 -3.85 13.21
CA GLN A 147 10.19 -3.58 14.54
C GLN A 147 9.55 -4.54 15.55
N VAL A 148 10.36 -5.39 16.16
CA VAL A 148 9.93 -6.38 17.14
C VAL A 148 10.40 -5.97 18.53
N TYR A 149 9.49 -6.01 19.52
CA TYR A 149 9.80 -5.79 20.92
C TYR A 149 9.22 -6.93 21.76
N LYS A 150 10.05 -7.59 22.57
CA LYS A 150 9.69 -8.74 23.43
C LYS A 150 8.91 -9.84 22.69
N GLY A 151 9.27 -10.13 21.43
CA GLY A 151 8.62 -11.15 20.61
C GLY A 151 7.33 -10.72 19.92
N TYR A 152 6.87 -9.48 20.12
CA TYR A 152 5.69 -8.93 19.44
C TYR A 152 6.09 -7.90 18.40
N THR A 153 5.41 -7.90 17.26
CA THR A 153 5.57 -6.84 16.24
C THR A 153 5.02 -5.54 16.81
N TYR A 154 5.92 -4.56 17.00
CA TYR A 154 5.56 -3.24 17.50
C TYR A 154 5.17 -2.29 16.38
N HIS A 155 5.90 -2.37 15.25
CA HIS A 155 5.57 -1.65 14.02
C HIS A 155 5.69 -2.58 12.83
N THR A 156 4.71 -2.47 11.92
CA THR A 156 4.70 -3.17 10.64
C THR A 156 5.69 -2.53 9.66
N GLU A 157 6.03 -3.24 8.61
CA GLU A 157 7.05 -2.85 7.64
C GLU A 157 6.73 -1.55 6.91
N ASP A 158 5.43 -1.29 6.66
CA ASP A 158 4.93 -0.07 6.04
C ASP A 158 5.10 1.16 6.95
N VAL A 159 4.81 1.01 8.26
CA VAL A 159 5.02 2.07 9.25
C VAL A 159 6.51 2.38 9.41
N ILE A 160 7.38 1.36 9.42
CA ILE A 160 8.84 1.56 9.48
C ILE A 160 9.35 2.27 8.24
N PHE A 161 8.88 1.87 7.04
CA PHE A 161 9.21 2.59 5.81
C PHE A 161 8.81 4.06 5.89
N CYS A 162 7.58 4.35 6.32
CA CYS A 162 7.08 5.73 6.45
C CYS A 162 7.91 6.55 7.44
N LYS A 163 8.30 5.98 8.58
CA LYS A 163 9.19 6.65 9.56
C LYS A 163 10.53 7.00 8.94
N LYS A 164 11.20 6.06 8.29
CA LYS A 164 12.49 6.28 7.60
C LYS A 164 12.37 7.37 6.52
N ALA A 165 11.28 7.36 5.74
CA ALA A 165 11.03 8.37 4.74
C ALA A 165 10.89 9.77 5.35
N LYS A 166 10.15 9.91 6.43
CA LYS A 166 9.98 11.18 7.15
C LYS A 166 11.30 11.68 7.78
N GLU A 167 12.12 10.80 8.34
CA GLU A 167 13.44 11.13 8.86
C GLU A 167 14.38 11.70 7.77
N LEU A 168 14.17 11.30 6.51
CA LEU A 168 14.87 11.84 5.34
C LEU A 168 14.20 13.12 4.77
N GLY A 169 13.15 13.64 5.42
CA GLY A 169 12.45 14.85 5.02
C GLY A 169 11.35 14.65 3.95
N TYR A 170 11.04 13.40 3.56
CA TYR A 170 9.95 13.13 2.64
C TYR A 170 8.58 13.30 3.29
N LYS A 171 7.62 13.77 2.50
CA LYS A 171 6.22 13.87 2.88
C LYS A 171 5.42 12.73 2.28
N ILE A 172 4.46 12.24 3.02
CA ILE A 172 3.58 11.15 2.62
C ILE A 172 2.17 11.72 2.43
N TYR A 173 1.50 11.30 1.36
CA TYR A 173 0.17 11.79 1.03
C TYR A 173 -0.81 10.64 0.83
N VAL A 174 -2.07 10.86 1.19
CA VAL A 174 -3.20 10.01 0.82
C VAL A 174 -4.17 10.78 -0.07
N ASP A 175 -4.56 10.19 -1.20
CA ASP A 175 -5.70 10.68 -1.98
C ASP A 175 -6.96 9.93 -1.55
N THR A 176 -7.78 10.59 -0.78
CA THR A 176 -9.01 10.03 -0.21
C THR A 176 -10.16 9.93 -1.23
N SER A 177 -9.95 10.40 -2.47
CA SER A 177 -10.85 10.15 -3.60
C SER A 177 -10.62 8.78 -4.25
N ILE A 178 -9.42 8.19 -4.07
CA ILE A 178 -9.06 6.85 -4.53
C ILE A 178 -9.45 5.85 -3.43
N LYS A 179 -10.67 5.33 -3.51
CA LYS A 179 -11.23 4.41 -2.53
C LYS A 179 -10.94 2.97 -2.95
N CYS A 180 -10.01 2.33 -2.24
CA CYS A 180 -9.67 0.93 -2.46
C CYS A 180 -10.46 0.03 -1.50
N GLY A 181 -10.83 -1.17 -1.96
CA GLY A 181 -11.44 -2.19 -1.11
C GLY A 181 -10.36 -3.10 -0.51
N HIS A 182 -10.52 -3.51 0.74
CA HIS A 182 -9.68 -4.50 1.40
C HIS A 182 -10.48 -5.79 1.52
N LEU A 183 -10.01 -6.86 0.90
CA LEU A 183 -10.69 -8.15 0.87
C LEU A 183 -10.48 -8.84 2.22
N VAL A 184 -11.56 -9.33 2.79
CA VAL A 184 -11.56 -10.09 4.04
C VAL A 184 -12.27 -11.40 3.83
N ASP A 185 -11.76 -12.46 4.42
CA ASP A 185 -12.48 -13.72 4.54
C ASP A 185 -13.51 -13.55 5.66
N HIS A 186 -14.73 -13.98 5.40
CA HIS A 186 -15.83 -13.92 6.35
C HIS A 186 -16.31 -15.33 6.67
N GLU A 187 -16.34 -15.68 7.94
CA GLU A 187 -16.95 -16.90 8.42
C GLU A 187 -18.47 -16.75 8.38
N LEU A 188 -19.15 -17.58 7.57
CA LEU A 188 -20.61 -17.58 7.53
C LEU A 188 -21.17 -18.24 8.80
N THR A 189 -22.01 -17.51 9.51
CA THR A 189 -22.69 -17.95 10.71
C THR A 189 -24.21 -17.80 10.53
N GLU A 190 -24.99 -18.26 11.49
CA GLU A 190 -26.46 -18.08 11.51
C GLU A 190 -26.91 -16.62 11.41
N LYS A 191 -26.05 -15.68 11.84
CA LYS A 191 -26.33 -14.23 11.77
C LYS A 191 -26.31 -13.68 10.34
N ASP A 192 -25.66 -14.39 9.42
CA ASP A 192 -25.54 -14.01 8.01
C ASP A 192 -26.69 -14.61 7.18
N TYR A 193 -27.52 -15.44 7.79
CA TYR A 193 -28.69 -16.05 7.16
C TYR A 193 -29.82 -15.03 7.04
N ILE A 194 -30.05 -14.55 5.84
CA ILE A 194 -31.14 -13.60 5.54
C ILE A 194 -32.33 -14.41 5.04
N ILE A 195 -33.44 -14.40 5.78
CA ILE A 195 -34.74 -14.90 5.32
C ILE A 195 -35.38 -13.75 4.54
N ASN A 196 -35.47 -13.90 3.22
CA ASN A 196 -36.25 -13.00 2.36
C ASN A 196 -37.72 -13.37 2.42
#